data_d486a12538b70153fd94c07cd0513bfd
#
_entry.id   d486a12538b70153fd94c07cd0513bfd
#
_cell.length_a   1.000
_cell.length_b   1.000
_cell.length_c   1.000
_cell.angle_alpha   90.00
_cell.angle_beta   90.00
_cell.angle_gamma   90.00
#
_symmetry.space_group_name_H-M   'P 1'
#
loop_
_entity.id
_entity.type
_entity.pdbx_description
1 polymer ?
#
loop_
_entity_poly.entity_id
_entity_poly.type
_entity_poly.pdbx_seq_one_letter_code
_entity_poly.pdbx_strand_id
1 'polypeptide(L)'
;MKNRRSFIKKTTLSLAGITFLNSFSAKSYRKIIGSNERINIAFQGLGRRIPGLMSGALAYKNIEVSYLCDVMDNQVKKATERYFNLTGKTAKSEKNIHRIFEDKDVDAIIMATPDHWHAYGACKAMESGKHVYLEKPCSHNMNESDLLLDYQKYFKKVVQMGNQQRSSPHTIELMQKIKDGEIGKTYKSTAFYHSNRPRVPNQVLASVPQGLNWNLFQGPAVRREYTYDTWDYNWRWYDWDYGTGEAGNNATHELDIARWALGVDYPHKVDVYAGCLLYTSDAADEGLGVDLGGRRII
;
A
#
# COMPACT_ATOMS: atom_id res chain seq x y z
N MET A 1 -35.10 50.82 14.75
CA MET A 1 -33.82 50.71 15.52
C MET A 1 -33.97 49.66 16.62
N LYS A 2 -33.41 48.48 16.48
CA LYS A 2 -33.46 47.44 17.51
C LYS A 2 -32.48 47.80 18.62
N ASN A 3 -33.01 47.93 19.82
CA ASN A 3 -32.43 48.53 20.99
C ASN A 3 -31.22 47.72 21.53
N ARG A 4 -30.04 48.32 21.65
CA ARG A 4 -28.80 47.74 22.23
C ARG A 4 -29.00 46.99 23.56
N ARG A 5 -29.96 47.44 24.37
CA ARG A 5 -30.31 46.82 25.66
C ARG A 5 -30.96 45.43 25.48
N SER A 6 -31.69 45.17 24.39
CA SER A 6 -32.28 43.84 24.14
C SER A 6 -31.24 42.80 23.62
N PHE A 7 -30.18 43.28 22.97
CA PHE A 7 -29.06 42.47 22.55
C PHE A 7 -28.23 42.00 23.76
N ILE A 8 -27.91 42.93 24.68
CA ILE A 8 -27.13 42.59 25.87
C ILE A 8 -27.88 41.61 26.81
N LYS A 9 -29.22 41.76 26.97
CA LYS A 9 -30.02 40.82 27.76
C LYS A 9 -30.08 39.42 27.13
N LYS A 10 -30.02 39.29 25.81
CA LYS A 10 -29.96 37.97 25.14
C LYS A 10 -28.58 37.35 25.25
N THR A 11 -27.53 38.13 25.26
CA THR A 11 -26.14 37.64 25.38
C THR A 11 -25.84 37.18 26.82
N THR A 12 -26.42 37.83 27.86
CA THR A 12 -26.26 37.39 29.27
C THR A 12 -27.03 36.11 29.58
N LEU A 13 -28.18 35.82 28.93
CA LEU A 13 -28.84 34.54 29.06
C LEU A 13 -28.09 33.40 28.33
N SER A 14 -27.33 33.72 27.28
CA SER A 14 -26.45 32.77 26.61
C SER A 14 -25.20 32.43 27.43
N LEU A 15 -24.71 33.36 28.27
CA LEU A 15 -23.58 33.06 29.16
C LEU A 15 -23.97 32.20 30.37
N ALA A 16 -25.20 32.26 30.86
CA ALA A 16 -25.67 31.36 31.90
C ALA A 16 -25.85 29.90 31.45
N GLY A 17 -26.01 29.67 30.14
CA GLY A 17 -25.99 28.32 29.53
C GLY A 17 -24.58 27.74 29.36
N ILE A 18 -23.53 28.57 29.43
CA ILE A 18 -22.14 28.14 29.22
C ILE A 18 -21.52 27.56 30.50
N THR A 19 -22.11 27.80 31.67
CA THR A 19 -21.62 27.23 32.94
C THR A 19 -21.91 25.74 33.12
N PHE A 20 -22.69 25.11 32.24
CA PHE A 20 -22.90 23.66 32.22
C PHE A 20 -21.97 22.88 31.24
N LEU A 21 -21.05 23.58 30.55
CA LEU A 21 -20.10 22.98 29.61
C LEU A 21 -18.71 22.76 30.20
N ASN A 22 -18.53 22.89 31.49
CA ASN A 22 -17.22 22.78 32.17
C ASN A 22 -16.84 21.36 32.58
N SER A 23 -17.28 20.34 31.85
CA SER A 23 -16.78 18.95 32.02
C SER A 23 -16.13 18.36 30.78
N PHE A 24 -15.73 19.18 29.78
CA PHE A 24 -14.80 18.71 28.78
C PHE A 24 -13.42 18.58 29.41
N SER A 25 -13.00 17.35 29.67
CA SER A 25 -11.68 17.05 30.21
C SER A 25 -10.58 17.70 29.33
N ALA A 26 -9.44 18.07 29.93
CA ALA A 26 -8.27 18.55 29.17
C ALA A 26 -7.83 17.60 28.06
N LYS A 27 -8.18 16.30 28.15
CA LYS A 27 -8.07 15.29 27.09
C LYS A 27 -8.96 15.58 25.87
N SER A 28 -10.18 16.13 26.10
CA SER A 28 -11.11 16.47 25.01
C SER A 28 -10.65 17.71 24.26
N TYR A 29 -10.11 18.69 24.98
CA TYR A 29 -9.55 19.91 24.37
C TYR A 29 -8.28 19.64 23.55
N ARG A 30 -7.39 18.75 24.03
CA ARG A 30 -6.22 18.28 23.25
C ARG A 30 -6.61 17.53 21.98
N LYS A 31 -7.78 16.92 21.93
CA LYS A 31 -8.32 16.26 20.75
C LYS A 31 -8.83 17.25 19.70
N ILE A 32 -9.23 18.46 20.13
CA ILE A 32 -9.78 19.50 19.24
C ILE A 32 -8.67 20.39 18.68
N ILE A 33 -7.65 20.70 19.48
CA ILE A 33 -6.48 21.48 19.02
C ILE A 33 -5.63 20.61 18.12
N GLY A 34 -5.43 21.01 16.86
CA GLY A 34 -4.70 20.26 15.84
C GLY A 34 -5.53 19.19 15.11
N SER A 35 -6.86 19.16 15.29
CA SER A 35 -7.73 18.23 14.55
C SER A 35 -7.65 18.42 13.02
N ASN A 36 -7.44 19.66 12.57
CA ASN A 36 -7.26 19.98 11.15
C ASN A 36 -5.89 19.57 10.57
N GLU A 37 -4.93 19.28 11.44
CA GLU A 37 -3.59 18.82 11.04
C GLU A 37 -3.45 17.29 11.13
N ARG A 38 -4.44 16.62 11.73
CA ARG A 38 -4.42 15.19 11.92
C ARG A 38 -4.83 14.49 10.63
N ILE A 39 -4.08 13.48 10.27
CA ILE A 39 -4.36 12.59 9.13
C ILE A 39 -4.79 11.24 9.69
N ASN A 40 -6.03 10.88 9.48
CA ASN A 40 -6.60 9.60 9.90
C ASN A 40 -6.36 8.56 8.80
N ILE A 41 -5.64 7.51 9.13
CA ILE A 41 -5.28 6.49 8.16
C ILE A 41 -5.90 5.14 8.51
N ALA A 42 -6.08 4.32 7.49
CA ALA A 42 -6.38 2.90 7.63
C ALA A 42 -5.26 2.05 7.01
N PHE A 43 -4.97 0.91 7.61
CA PHE A 43 -4.12 -0.11 7.00
C PHE A 43 -4.99 -1.23 6.44
N GLN A 44 -4.76 -1.61 5.19
CA GLN A 44 -5.39 -2.76 4.53
C GLN A 44 -4.33 -3.78 4.12
N GLY A 45 -4.52 -5.04 4.54
CA GLY A 45 -3.53 -6.09 4.38
C GLY A 45 -2.46 -6.01 5.46
N LEU A 46 -2.61 -6.80 6.54
CA LEU A 46 -1.79 -6.70 7.75
C LEU A 46 -0.69 -7.78 7.80
N GLY A 47 -0.23 -8.22 6.64
CA GLY A 47 0.79 -9.25 6.49
C GLY A 47 2.21 -8.78 6.81
N ARG A 48 3.18 -9.44 6.18
CA ARG A 48 4.62 -9.29 6.46
C ARG A 48 5.17 -7.88 6.26
N ARG A 49 4.52 -7.05 5.44
CA ARG A 49 4.99 -5.69 5.13
C ARG A 49 4.61 -4.65 6.19
N ILE A 50 3.53 -4.89 6.94
CA ILE A 50 2.97 -3.93 7.90
C ILE A 50 3.92 -3.47 8.99
N PRO A 51 4.78 -4.28 9.59
CA PRO A 51 5.69 -3.77 10.62
C PRO A 51 6.50 -2.55 10.18
N GLY A 52 7.04 -2.58 8.97
CA GLY A 52 7.80 -1.45 8.42
C GLY A 52 6.93 -0.25 8.05
N LEU A 53 5.78 -0.49 7.41
CA LEU A 53 4.85 0.58 7.02
C LEU A 53 4.26 1.29 8.24
N MET A 54 3.87 0.53 9.25
CA MET A 54 3.32 1.09 10.51
C MET A 54 4.37 1.94 11.23
N SER A 55 5.60 1.46 11.36
CA SER A 55 6.67 2.24 11.97
C SER A 55 6.99 3.50 11.17
N GLY A 56 7.00 3.43 9.84
CA GLY A 56 7.20 4.59 8.98
C GLY A 56 6.09 5.63 9.10
N ALA A 57 4.83 5.21 9.11
CA ALA A 57 3.70 6.11 9.29
C ALA A 57 3.70 6.78 10.68
N LEU A 58 3.96 6.00 11.73
CA LEU A 58 3.96 6.50 13.11
C LEU A 58 5.17 7.38 13.47
N ALA A 59 6.16 7.51 12.58
CA ALA A 59 7.23 8.51 12.74
C ALA A 59 6.68 9.95 12.65
N TYR A 60 5.51 10.14 12.07
CA TYR A 60 4.84 11.44 11.95
C TYR A 60 3.81 11.61 13.07
N LYS A 61 3.94 12.68 13.85
CA LYS A 61 3.12 12.94 15.05
C LYS A 61 1.64 13.24 14.76
N ASN A 62 1.33 13.65 13.55
CA ASN A 62 -0.01 14.00 13.11
C ASN A 62 -0.78 12.81 12.49
N ILE A 63 -0.19 11.62 12.46
CA ILE A 63 -0.86 10.41 11.99
C ILE A 63 -1.65 9.75 13.11
N GLU A 64 -2.90 9.41 12.82
CA GLU A 64 -3.77 8.60 13.67
C GLU A 64 -4.25 7.38 12.89
N VAL A 65 -4.10 6.18 13.46
CA VAL A 65 -4.60 4.96 12.84
C VAL A 65 -6.03 4.70 13.28
N SER A 66 -6.97 4.83 12.37
CA SER A 66 -8.40 4.62 12.61
C SER A 66 -8.79 3.16 12.46
N TYR A 67 -8.21 2.47 11.47
CA TYR A 67 -8.55 1.09 11.16
C TYR A 67 -7.34 0.20 10.88
N LEU A 68 -7.47 -1.05 11.32
CA LEU A 68 -6.62 -2.17 10.96
C LEU A 68 -7.50 -3.22 10.26
N CYS A 69 -7.30 -3.42 8.95
CA CYS A 69 -8.17 -4.23 8.10
C CYS A 69 -7.40 -5.40 7.47
N ASP A 70 -7.85 -6.61 7.79
CA ASP A 70 -7.35 -7.83 7.14
C ASP A 70 -8.44 -8.89 7.13
N VAL A 71 -8.41 -9.75 6.14
CA VAL A 71 -9.35 -10.87 5.98
C VAL A 71 -9.04 -12.04 6.91
N MET A 72 -7.88 -12.04 7.59
CA MET A 72 -7.43 -13.06 8.53
C MET A 72 -7.39 -12.51 9.96
N ASP A 73 -8.15 -13.14 10.88
CA ASP A 73 -8.25 -12.73 12.28
C ASP A 73 -6.91 -12.62 12.99
N ASN A 74 -6.01 -13.57 12.76
CA ASN A 74 -4.70 -13.57 13.41
C ASN A 74 -3.83 -12.39 12.98
N GLN A 75 -3.94 -11.94 11.72
CA GLN A 75 -3.20 -10.76 11.25
C GLN A 75 -3.74 -9.48 11.89
N VAL A 76 -5.07 -9.36 12.01
CA VAL A 76 -5.70 -8.24 12.73
C VAL A 76 -5.23 -8.21 14.18
N LYS A 77 -5.24 -9.34 14.87
CA LYS A 77 -4.79 -9.44 16.26
C LYS A 77 -3.33 -8.98 16.42
N LYS A 78 -2.41 -9.52 15.62
CA LYS A 78 -0.98 -9.16 15.65
C LYS A 78 -0.75 -7.67 15.38
N ALA A 79 -1.46 -7.10 14.42
CA ALA A 79 -1.33 -5.68 14.10
C ALA A 79 -1.89 -4.78 15.20
N THR A 80 -3.01 -5.18 15.83
CA THR A 80 -3.61 -4.45 16.96
C THR A 80 -2.68 -4.44 18.17
N GLU A 81 -2.09 -5.58 18.53
CA GLU A 81 -1.11 -5.69 19.61
C GLU A 81 0.13 -4.83 19.31
N ARG A 82 0.64 -4.88 18.06
CA ARG A 82 1.77 -4.05 17.64
C ARG A 82 1.46 -2.57 17.75
N TYR A 83 0.31 -2.12 17.25
CA TYR A 83 -0.09 -0.73 17.30
C TYR A 83 -0.22 -0.24 18.75
N PHE A 84 -0.84 -1.06 19.60
CA PHE A 84 -0.94 -0.75 21.03
C PHE A 84 0.43 -0.64 21.70
N ASN A 85 1.33 -1.58 21.44
CA ASN A 85 2.68 -1.57 22.03
C ASN A 85 3.51 -0.35 21.58
N LEU A 86 3.30 0.13 20.35
CA LEU A 86 4.02 1.29 19.83
C LEU A 86 3.45 2.63 20.31
N THR A 87 2.15 2.69 20.61
CA THR A 87 1.47 3.98 20.78
C THR A 87 0.66 4.10 22.07
N GLY A 88 0.35 3.01 22.75
CA GLY A 88 -0.63 2.93 23.83
C GLY A 88 -2.08 3.16 23.39
N LYS A 89 -2.36 3.19 22.07
CA LYS A 89 -3.66 3.45 21.49
C LYS A 89 -4.26 2.20 20.86
N THR A 90 -5.57 2.26 20.60
CA THR A 90 -6.30 1.21 19.88
C THR A 90 -6.88 1.77 18.58
N ALA A 91 -6.96 0.93 17.56
CA ALA A 91 -7.64 1.21 16.30
C ALA A 91 -8.81 0.26 16.12
N LYS A 92 -9.78 0.61 15.29
CA LYS A 92 -10.90 -0.27 14.94
C LYS A 92 -10.39 -1.44 14.10
N SER A 93 -10.82 -2.63 14.41
CA SER A 93 -10.56 -3.84 13.61
C SER A 93 -11.67 -4.03 12.58
N GLU A 94 -11.31 -4.30 11.33
CA GLU A 94 -12.28 -4.52 10.25
C GLU A 94 -11.79 -5.65 9.32
N LYS A 95 -12.71 -6.42 8.78
CA LYS A 95 -12.42 -7.44 7.75
C LYS A 95 -12.77 -6.97 6.35
N ASN A 96 -13.78 -6.13 6.23
CA ASN A 96 -14.31 -5.68 4.96
C ASN A 96 -13.90 -4.24 4.67
N ILE A 97 -12.97 -4.07 3.75
CA ILE A 97 -12.46 -2.75 3.37
C ILE A 97 -13.54 -1.80 2.85
N HIS A 98 -14.64 -2.30 2.29
CA HIS A 98 -15.73 -1.44 1.78
C HIS A 98 -16.33 -0.57 2.87
N ARG A 99 -16.39 -1.03 4.13
CA ARG A 99 -16.85 -0.22 5.27
C ARG A 99 -15.90 0.96 5.56
N ILE A 100 -14.60 0.78 5.28
CA ILE A 100 -13.60 1.85 5.45
C ILE A 100 -13.73 2.87 4.32
N PHE A 101 -14.07 2.44 3.10
CA PHE A 101 -14.34 3.38 2.01
C PHE A 101 -15.52 4.31 2.35
N GLU A 102 -16.53 3.83 3.06
CA GLU A 102 -17.71 4.61 3.46
C GLU A 102 -17.44 5.57 4.62
N ASP A 103 -16.42 5.34 5.45
CA ASP A 103 -16.08 6.20 6.59
C ASP A 103 -15.41 7.50 6.14
N LYS A 104 -16.12 8.62 6.29
CA LYS A 104 -15.65 9.95 5.86
C LYS A 104 -14.51 10.51 6.72
N ASP A 105 -14.30 9.96 7.90
CA ASP A 105 -13.25 10.40 8.83
C ASP A 105 -11.88 9.79 8.49
N VAL A 106 -11.81 8.89 7.51
CA VAL A 106 -10.56 8.31 7.02
C VAL A 106 -10.05 9.13 5.83
N ASP A 107 -8.86 9.70 5.96
CA ASP A 107 -8.22 10.55 4.94
C ASP A 107 -7.42 9.75 3.92
N ALA A 108 -6.73 8.68 4.37
CA ALA A 108 -5.86 7.89 3.52
C ALA A 108 -5.86 6.40 3.90
N ILE A 109 -5.55 5.55 2.92
CA ILE A 109 -5.41 4.12 3.12
C ILE A 109 -4.01 3.67 2.69
N ILE A 110 -3.34 2.94 3.57
CA ILE A 110 -2.08 2.23 3.28
C ILE A 110 -2.43 0.79 2.93
N MET A 111 -2.22 0.42 1.66
CA MET A 111 -2.58 -0.89 1.11
C MET A 111 -1.34 -1.76 0.94
N ALA A 112 -1.33 -2.92 1.59
CA ALA A 112 -0.31 -3.96 1.47
C ALA A 112 -0.93 -5.34 1.30
N THR A 113 -1.95 -5.40 0.47
CA THR A 113 -2.71 -6.58 0.07
C THR A 113 -1.95 -7.41 -0.98
N PRO A 114 -2.45 -8.57 -1.40
CA PRO A 114 -2.04 -9.20 -2.64
C PRO A 114 -2.29 -8.34 -3.88
N ASP A 115 -1.53 -8.60 -4.96
CA ASP A 115 -1.47 -7.76 -6.16
C ASP A 115 -2.83 -7.52 -6.81
N HIS A 116 -3.68 -8.54 -6.86
CA HIS A 116 -5.03 -8.45 -7.48
C HIS A 116 -5.98 -7.45 -6.78
N TRP A 117 -5.70 -7.09 -5.53
CA TRP A 117 -6.45 -6.08 -4.80
C TRP A 117 -6.02 -4.66 -5.08
N HIS A 118 -4.79 -4.47 -5.58
CA HIS A 118 -4.13 -3.17 -5.59
C HIS A 118 -4.90 -2.13 -6.40
N ALA A 119 -5.07 -2.35 -7.69
CA ALA A 119 -5.74 -1.37 -8.56
C ALA A 119 -7.21 -1.16 -8.15
N TYR A 120 -7.95 -2.24 -7.93
CA TYR A 120 -9.35 -2.15 -7.52
C TYR A 120 -9.50 -1.37 -6.20
N GLY A 121 -8.72 -1.73 -5.18
CA GLY A 121 -8.78 -1.09 -3.88
C GLY A 121 -8.39 0.39 -3.93
N ALA A 122 -7.33 0.73 -4.68
CA ALA A 122 -6.88 2.10 -4.83
C ALA A 122 -7.91 2.96 -5.60
N CYS A 123 -8.49 2.44 -6.68
CA CYS A 123 -9.56 3.14 -7.41
C CYS A 123 -10.77 3.40 -6.52
N LYS A 124 -11.22 2.41 -5.75
CA LYS A 124 -12.35 2.56 -4.81
C LYS A 124 -12.04 3.53 -3.67
N ALA A 125 -10.82 3.55 -3.16
CA ALA A 125 -10.39 4.53 -2.17
C ALA A 125 -10.43 5.96 -2.73
N MET A 126 -9.91 6.18 -3.93
CA MET A 126 -9.95 7.49 -4.60
C MET A 126 -11.38 7.96 -4.88
N GLU A 127 -12.23 7.07 -5.39
CA GLU A 127 -13.67 7.31 -5.62
C GLU A 127 -14.38 7.74 -4.33
N SER A 128 -13.99 7.15 -3.20
CA SER A 128 -14.51 7.46 -1.86
C SER A 128 -13.86 8.70 -1.22
N GLY A 129 -13.02 9.42 -1.96
CA GLY A 129 -12.40 10.66 -1.52
C GLY A 129 -11.10 10.49 -0.72
N LYS A 130 -10.48 9.32 -0.69
CA LYS A 130 -9.30 9.02 0.12
C LYS A 130 -8.00 9.05 -0.68
N HIS A 131 -6.91 9.40 -0.04
CA HIS A 131 -5.55 9.26 -0.56
C HIS A 131 -5.07 7.83 -0.38
N VAL A 132 -4.08 7.40 -1.18
CA VAL A 132 -3.61 6.02 -1.18
C VAL A 132 -2.09 5.95 -1.15
N TYR A 133 -1.55 5.18 -0.21
CA TYR A 133 -0.23 4.58 -0.35
C TYR A 133 -0.44 3.11 -0.74
N LEU A 134 0.14 2.71 -1.86
CA LEU A 134 -0.08 1.40 -2.46
C LEU A 134 1.25 0.65 -2.54
N GLU A 135 1.34 -0.53 -1.93
CA GLU A 135 2.54 -1.35 -2.07
C GLU A 135 2.74 -1.80 -3.53
N LYS A 136 3.96 -2.13 -3.86
CA LYS A 136 4.33 -2.63 -5.19
C LYS A 136 3.91 -4.12 -5.37
N PRO A 137 3.62 -4.55 -6.61
CA PRO A 137 3.42 -3.72 -7.80
C PRO A 137 2.10 -2.95 -7.69
N CYS A 138 2.03 -1.76 -8.28
CA CYS A 138 0.82 -0.94 -8.14
C CYS A 138 -0.41 -1.52 -8.86
N SER A 139 -0.20 -2.42 -9.79
CA SER A 139 -1.25 -3.05 -10.60
C SER A 139 -0.91 -4.48 -10.93
N HIS A 140 -1.90 -5.23 -11.33
CA HIS A 140 -1.80 -6.62 -11.73
C HIS A 140 -1.56 -6.77 -13.26
N ASN A 141 -1.94 -5.75 -14.02
CA ASN A 141 -1.74 -5.67 -15.47
C ASN A 141 -1.66 -4.21 -15.95
N MET A 142 -1.33 -4.02 -17.24
CA MET A 142 -1.14 -2.68 -17.82
C MET A 142 -2.43 -1.84 -17.82
N ASN A 143 -3.58 -2.43 -18.14
CA ASN A 143 -4.85 -1.70 -18.14
C ASN A 143 -5.19 -1.15 -16.76
N GLU A 144 -4.87 -1.87 -15.70
CA GLU A 144 -5.03 -1.39 -14.34
C GLU A 144 -4.09 -0.23 -14.01
N SER A 145 -2.88 -0.21 -14.58
CA SER A 145 -1.96 0.93 -14.42
C SER A 145 -2.55 2.21 -15.04
N ASP A 146 -3.10 2.12 -16.24
CA ASP A 146 -3.75 3.24 -16.91
C ASP A 146 -4.96 3.71 -16.11
N LEU A 147 -5.78 2.77 -15.64
CA LEU A 147 -6.95 3.07 -14.81
C LEU A 147 -6.56 3.82 -13.52
N LEU A 148 -5.49 3.43 -12.84
CA LEU A 148 -4.99 4.12 -11.66
C LEU A 148 -4.60 5.57 -11.96
N LEU A 149 -3.93 5.82 -13.08
CA LEU A 149 -3.56 7.17 -13.51
C LEU A 149 -4.78 8.03 -13.83
N ASP A 150 -5.77 7.45 -14.50
CA ASP A 150 -7.00 8.17 -14.86
C ASP A 150 -7.83 8.49 -13.60
N TYR A 151 -7.98 7.57 -12.69
CA TYR A 151 -8.66 7.80 -11.41
C TYR A 151 -7.93 8.85 -10.57
N GLN A 152 -6.60 8.78 -10.49
CA GLN A 152 -5.80 9.76 -9.78
C GLN A 152 -6.00 11.19 -10.33
N LYS A 153 -6.01 11.36 -11.64
CA LYS A 153 -6.27 12.64 -12.32
C LYS A 153 -7.70 13.13 -12.07
N TYR A 154 -8.68 12.22 -12.26
CA TYR A 154 -10.10 12.55 -12.15
C TYR A 154 -10.50 12.95 -10.73
N PHE A 155 -10.16 12.12 -9.75
CA PHE A 155 -10.51 12.36 -8.34
C PHE A 155 -9.55 13.31 -7.63
N LYS A 156 -8.44 13.70 -8.25
CA LYS A 156 -7.40 14.60 -7.71
C LYS A 156 -6.87 14.13 -6.36
N LYS A 157 -6.60 12.86 -6.23
CA LYS A 157 -6.07 12.26 -5.01
C LYS A 157 -4.56 12.00 -5.13
N VAL A 158 -3.88 12.01 -3.99
CA VAL A 158 -2.49 11.57 -3.94
C VAL A 158 -2.47 10.05 -3.92
N VAL A 159 -1.76 9.47 -4.86
CA VAL A 159 -1.47 8.03 -4.92
C VAL A 159 0.04 7.86 -5.01
N GLN A 160 0.60 7.11 -4.09
CA GLN A 160 2.03 6.81 -4.08
C GLN A 160 2.26 5.30 -4.07
N MET A 161 3.01 4.81 -5.06
CA MET A 161 3.49 3.43 -5.03
C MET A 161 4.66 3.28 -4.05
N GLY A 162 4.64 2.21 -3.28
CA GLY A 162 5.64 1.87 -2.26
C GLY A 162 6.91 1.27 -2.84
N ASN A 163 7.67 2.03 -3.59
CA ASN A 163 9.00 1.62 -4.06
C ASN A 163 10.10 2.23 -3.17
N GLN A 164 10.39 1.55 -2.06
CA GLN A 164 11.22 2.07 -0.97
C GLN A 164 12.66 2.43 -1.37
N GLN A 165 13.22 1.83 -2.41
CA GLN A 165 14.56 2.15 -2.88
C GLN A 165 14.67 3.60 -3.37
N ARG A 166 13.58 4.16 -3.90
CA ARG A 166 13.48 5.57 -4.30
C ARG A 166 13.62 6.56 -3.13
N SER A 167 13.43 6.09 -1.90
CA SER A 167 13.55 6.91 -0.68
C SER A 167 14.81 6.59 0.13
N SER A 168 15.66 5.68 -0.33
CA SER A 168 16.93 5.34 0.33
C SER A 168 17.96 6.44 0.08
N PRO A 169 18.52 7.08 1.14
CA PRO A 169 19.51 8.15 0.98
C PRO A 169 20.73 7.71 0.13
N HIS A 170 21.24 6.50 0.37
CA HIS A 170 22.37 5.96 -0.38
C HIS A 170 22.05 5.74 -1.86
N THR A 171 20.83 5.25 -2.16
CA THR A 171 20.40 5.07 -3.55
C THR A 171 20.26 6.42 -4.25
N ILE A 172 19.66 7.41 -3.57
CA ILE A 172 19.51 8.78 -4.10
C ILE A 172 20.89 9.39 -4.41
N GLU A 173 21.84 9.30 -3.47
CA GLU A 173 23.20 9.80 -3.66
C GLU A 173 23.89 9.11 -4.84
N LEU A 174 23.81 7.76 -4.92
CA LEU A 174 24.39 7.01 -6.03
C LEU A 174 23.80 7.44 -7.37
N MET A 175 22.49 7.56 -7.48
CA MET A 175 21.82 7.98 -8.71
C MET A 175 22.20 9.42 -9.11
N GLN A 176 22.41 10.30 -8.12
CA GLN A 176 22.88 11.65 -8.39
C GLN A 176 24.31 11.63 -8.97
N LYS A 177 25.24 10.88 -8.39
CA LYS A 177 26.61 10.71 -8.90
C LYS A 177 26.66 10.16 -10.32
N ILE A 178 25.82 9.16 -10.62
CA ILE A 178 25.68 8.63 -11.98
C ILE A 178 25.20 9.72 -12.94
N LYS A 179 24.20 10.50 -12.54
CA LYS A 179 23.65 11.60 -13.33
C LYS A 179 24.68 12.70 -13.57
N ASP A 180 25.53 12.97 -12.59
CA ASP A 180 26.60 13.98 -12.65
C ASP A 180 27.81 13.50 -13.50
N GLY A 181 27.77 12.25 -13.96
CA GLY A 181 28.75 11.68 -14.90
C GLY A 181 29.99 11.10 -14.25
N GLU A 182 29.98 10.78 -12.94
CA GLU A 182 31.17 10.20 -12.26
C GLU A 182 31.66 8.89 -12.90
N ILE A 183 30.74 8.13 -13.54
CA ILE A 183 31.08 6.91 -14.31
C ILE A 183 30.99 7.11 -15.83
N GLY A 184 30.91 8.36 -16.29
CA GLY A 184 30.67 8.70 -17.68
C GLY A 184 29.21 8.49 -18.10
N LYS A 185 28.97 8.48 -19.43
CA LYS A 185 27.62 8.30 -19.97
C LYS A 185 27.17 6.84 -19.83
N THR A 186 26.11 6.62 -19.06
CA THR A 186 25.48 5.30 -18.94
C THR A 186 24.75 4.94 -20.24
N TYR A 187 25.00 3.75 -20.75
CA TYR A 187 24.37 3.22 -21.97
C TYR A 187 23.76 1.82 -21.77
N LYS A 188 24.09 1.16 -20.67
CA LYS A 188 23.56 -0.16 -20.30
C LYS A 188 23.47 -0.24 -18.78
N SER A 189 22.41 -0.82 -18.29
CA SER A 189 22.26 -1.22 -16.90
C SER A 189 21.80 -2.67 -16.85
N THR A 190 22.35 -3.45 -15.93
CA THR A 190 21.95 -4.83 -15.69
C THR A 190 21.41 -4.94 -14.29
N ALA A 191 20.19 -5.41 -14.16
CA ALA A 191 19.57 -5.73 -12.89
C ALA A 191 19.30 -7.23 -12.81
N PHE A 192 19.55 -7.79 -11.63
CA PHE A 192 19.31 -9.22 -11.40
C PHE A 192 18.87 -9.41 -9.95
N TYR A 193 18.07 -10.44 -9.75
CA TYR A 193 17.68 -10.90 -8.44
C TYR A 193 18.06 -12.37 -8.28
N HIS A 194 18.81 -12.67 -7.25
CA HIS A 194 19.22 -14.02 -6.91
C HIS A 194 18.61 -14.45 -5.57
N SER A 195 17.93 -15.58 -5.54
CA SER A 195 17.36 -16.14 -4.34
C SER A 195 17.27 -17.67 -4.43
N ASN A 196 17.76 -18.35 -3.43
CA ASN A 196 17.56 -19.79 -3.25
C ASN A 196 16.13 -20.08 -2.78
N ARG A 197 15.13 -19.77 -3.61
CA ARG A 197 13.75 -20.13 -3.27
C ARG A 197 13.56 -21.64 -3.41
N PRO A 198 12.93 -22.28 -2.42
CA PRO A 198 12.50 -23.65 -2.61
C PRO A 198 11.43 -23.70 -3.72
N ARG A 199 11.31 -24.88 -4.35
CA ARG A 199 10.21 -25.13 -5.28
C ARG A 199 8.87 -24.83 -4.62
N VAL A 200 7.99 -24.13 -5.33
CA VAL A 200 6.63 -23.86 -4.86
C VAL A 200 5.86 -25.20 -4.82
N PRO A 201 5.18 -25.51 -3.70
CA PRO A 201 4.39 -26.74 -3.61
C PRO A 201 3.28 -26.78 -4.66
N ASN A 202 2.91 -27.98 -5.08
CA ASN A 202 1.74 -28.14 -5.96
C ASN A 202 0.48 -27.67 -5.22
N GLN A 203 -0.43 -27.06 -5.97
CA GLN A 203 -1.73 -26.68 -5.44
C GLN A 203 -2.58 -27.92 -5.14
N VAL A 204 -3.02 -28.07 -3.90
CA VAL A 204 -3.89 -29.17 -3.47
C VAL A 204 -5.09 -28.55 -2.77
N LEU A 205 -6.30 -28.99 -3.13
CA LEU A 205 -7.52 -28.55 -2.49
C LEU A 205 -7.45 -28.78 -0.97
N ALA A 206 -7.85 -27.80 -0.21
CA ALA A 206 -7.81 -27.83 1.24
C ALA A 206 -8.97 -27.04 1.87
N SER A 207 -9.19 -27.28 3.16
CA SER A 207 -10.14 -26.47 3.91
C SER A 207 -9.61 -25.05 4.10
N VAL A 208 -10.48 -24.06 4.02
CA VAL A 208 -10.13 -22.67 4.33
C VAL A 208 -9.63 -22.59 5.78
N PRO A 209 -8.48 -21.98 6.04
CA PRO A 209 -7.96 -21.81 7.39
C PRO A 209 -8.96 -21.09 8.31
N GLN A 210 -9.01 -21.52 9.56
CA GLN A 210 -9.87 -20.87 10.56
C GLN A 210 -9.51 -19.38 10.70
N GLY A 211 -10.51 -18.52 10.68
CA GLY A 211 -10.34 -17.06 10.77
C GLY A 211 -10.07 -16.35 9.45
N LEU A 212 -9.84 -17.08 8.35
CA LEU A 212 -9.70 -16.51 7.01
C LEU A 212 -11.06 -16.35 6.33
N ASN A 213 -11.37 -15.14 5.89
CA ASN A 213 -12.47 -14.90 4.95
C ASN A 213 -11.99 -15.05 3.51
N TRP A 214 -12.12 -16.25 2.96
CA TRP A 214 -11.63 -16.56 1.61
C TRP A 214 -12.32 -15.76 0.51
N ASN A 215 -13.61 -15.46 0.66
CA ASN A 215 -14.33 -14.62 -0.31
C ASN A 215 -13.78 -13.19 -0.37
N LEU A 216 -13.50 -12.60 0.78
CA LEU A 216 -12.88 -11.28 0.84
C LEU A 216 -11.42 -11.31 0.39
N PHE A 217 -10.69 -12.41 0.64
CA PHE A 217 -9.32 -12.55 0.11
C PHE A 217 -9.33 -12.48 -1.42
N GLN A 218 -10.21 -13.25 -2.07
CA GLN A 218 -10.33 -13.27 -3.52
C GLN A 218 -10.77 -11.92 -4.12
N GLY A 219 -11.58 -11.14 -3.39
CA GLY A 219 -11.97 -9.80 -3.77
C GLY A 219 -12.42 -9.69 -5.23
N PRO A 220 -11.70 -8.92 -6.08
CA PRO A 220 -12.04 -8.75 -7.50
C PRO A 220 -11.62 -9.94 -8.38
N ALA A 221 -10.78 -10.86 -7.90
CA ALA A 221 -10.31 -12.00 -8.68
C ALA A 221 -11.40 -13.04 -8.97
N VAL A 222 -11.15 -13.90 -9.93
CA VAL A 222 -12.01 -15.05 -10.25
C VAL A 222 -12.15 -15.95 -9.03
N ARG A 223 -13.38 -16.42 -8.76
CA ARG A 223 -13.66 -17.28 -7.62
C ARG A 223 -13.10 -18.69 -7.84
N ARG A 224 -12.29 -19.14 -6.89
CA ARG A 224 -11.70 -20.48 -6.86
C ARG A 224 -11.87 -21.10 -5.49
N GLU A 225 -11.84 -22.43 -5.46
CA GLU A 225 -11.72 -23.17 -4.21
C GLU A 225 -10.35 -22.90 -3.57
N TYR A 226 -10.30 -23.03 -2.25
CA TYR A 226 -9.06 -22.81 -1.52
C TYR A 226 -8.09 -23.96 -1.75
N THR A 227 -6.84 -23.62 -2.05
CA THR A 227 -5.74 -24.59 -2.10
C THR A 227 -4.75 -24.33 -0.97
N TYR A 228 -4.14 -25.40 -0.47
CA TYR A 228 -3.19 -25.31 0.63
C TYR A 228 -2.12 -24.25 0.36
N ASP A 229 -1.82 -23.49 1.39
CA ASP A 229 -0.74 -22.49 1.43
C ASP A 229 -0.89 -21.27 0.48
N THR A 230 -2.08 -21.05 -0.10
CA THR A 230 -2.29 -19.93 -1.03
C THR A 230 -2.29 -18.59 -0.33
N TRP A 231 -2.97 -18.43 0.82
CA TRP A 231 -3.30 -17.11 1.39
C TRP A 231 -2.12 -16.37 2.02
N ASP A 232 -1.16 -17.07 2.63
CA ASP A 232 -0.09 -16.40 3.42
C ASP A 232 0.98 -15.75 2.54
N TYR A 233 1.51 -16.50 1.57
CA TYR A 233 2.60 -16.01 0.74
C TYR A 233 2.54 -16.48 -0.71
N ASN A 234 2.17 -17.75 -0.93
CA ASN A 234 2.33 -18.42 -2.22
C ASN A 234 1.29 -17.99 -3.26
N TRP A 235 0.29 -17.17 -2.89
CA TRP A 235 -0.59 -16.53 -3.86
C TRP A 235 0.18 -15.82 -4.98
N ARG A 236 1.41 -15.40 -4.75
CA ARG A 236 2.28 -14.75 -5.74
C ARG A 236 2.67 -15.65 -6.90
N TRP A 237 2.72 -16.96 -6.65
CA TRP A 237 3.26 -17.97 -7.56
C TRP A 237 2.19 -18.87 -8.16
N TYR A 238 1.01 -18.87 -7.56
CA TYR A 238 -0.12 -19.69 -7.99
C TYR A 238 -1.01 -18.88 -8.91
N ASP A 239 -0.84 -19.11 -10.21
CA ASP A 239 -1.62 -18.47 -11.26
C ASP A 239 -1.62 -16.94 -11.29
N TRP A 240 -2.07 -16.43 -12.41
CA TRP A 240 -2.28 -15.01 -12.66
C TRP A 240 -3.46 -14.42 -11.89
N ASP A 241 -4.22 -15.20 -11.15
CA ASP A 241 -5.42 -14.69 -10.45
C ASP A 241 -5.11 -13.76 -9.28
N TYR A 242 -4.02 -14.01 -8.54
CA TYR A 242 -3.74 -13.30 -7.31
C TYR A 242 -2.42 -12.53 -7.32
N GLY A 243 -1.45 -12.97 -8.09
CA GLY A 243 -0.11 -12.39 -8.09
C GLY A 243 0.50 -12.29 -9.48
N THR A 244 1.62 -11.61 -9.53
CA THR A 244 2.37 -11.31 -10.76
C THR A 244 3.72 -12.03 -10.81
N GLY A 245 3.87 -13.06 -9.98
CA GLY A 245 5.09 -13.86 -9.89
C GLY A 245 6.31 -13.03 -9.45
N GLU A 246 7.49 -13.47 -9.86
CA GLU A 246 8.73 -12.79 -9.50
C GLU A 246 8.87 -11.42 -10.22
N ALA A 247 8.26 -11.27 -11.38
CA ALA A 247 8.25 -10.00 -12.11
C ALA A 247 7.67 -8.85 -11.28
N GLY A 248 6.48 -9.03 -10.70
CA GLY A 248 5.90 -8.02 -9.80
C GLY A 248 6.49 -8.04 -8.39
N ASN A 249 7.06 -9.18 -7.95
CA ASN A 249 7.59 -9.27 -6.60
C ASN A 249 8.96 -8.59 -6.45
N ASN A 250 9.99 -9.00 -7.18
CA ASN A 250 11.34 -8.46 -7.05
C ASN A 250 11.81 -7.69 -8.29
N ALA A 251 11.51 -8.13 -9.50
CA ALA A 251 11.96 -7.42 -10.70
C ALA A 251 11.44 -5.97 -10.75
N THR A 252 10.30 -5.67 -10.16
CA THR A 252 9.82 -4.28 -9.99
C THR A 252 10.87 -3.39 -9.33
N HIS A 253 11.55 -3.86 -8.29
CA HIS A 253 12.59 -3.08 -7.60
C HIS A 253 13.84 -2.93 -8.45
N GLU A 254 14.30 -4.04 -9.01
CA GLU A 254 15.55 -4.09 -9.75
C GLU A 254 15.47 -3.31 -11.07
N LEU A 255 14.36 -3.47 -11.81
CA LEU A 255 14.12 -2.73 -13.04
C LEU A 255 13.94 -1.23 -12.81
N ASP A 256 13.31 -0.84 -11.69
CA ASP A 256 13.16 0.57 -11.34
C ASP A 256 14.52 1.25 -11.11
N ILE A 257 15.42 0.60 -10.42
CA ILE A 257 16.79 1.10 -10.19
C ILE A 257 17.58 1.16 -11.50
N ALA A 258 17.49 0.11 -12.33
CA ALA A 258 18.15 0.07 -13.63
C ALA A 258 17.68 1.22 -14.55
N ARG A 259 16.38 1.46 -14.61
CA ARG A 259 15.78 2.58 -15.35
C ARG A 259 16.25 3.94 -14.82
N TRP A 260 16.29 4.09 -13.50
CA TRP A 260 16.72 5.32 -12.85
C TRP A 260 18.19 5.64 -13.17
N ALA A 261 19.07 4.64 -13.10
CA ALA A 261 20.47 4.78 -13.45
C ALA A 261 20.69 5.15 -14.91
N LEU A 262 19.85 4.68 -15.84
CA LEU A 262 19.90 5.03 -17.26
C LEU A 262 19.23 6.37 -17.59
N GLY A 263 18.39 6.90 -16.71
CA GLY A 263 17.60 8.10 -16.96
C GLY A 263 16.56 7.94 -18.06
N VAL A 264 15.95 6.73 -18.19
CA VAL A 264 14.96 6.40 -19.23
C VAL A 264 13.58 6.14 -18.64
N ASP A 265 12.54 6.39 -19.45
CA ASP A 265 11.14 6.22 -19.02
C ASP A 265 10.60 4.84 -19.39
N TYR A 266 10.26 4.60 -20.64
CA TYR A 266 9.62 3.38 -21.11
C TYR A 266 10.50 2.64 -22.11
N PRO A 267 10.51 1.28 -22.07
CA PRO A 267 11.20 0.48 -23.07
C PRO A 267 10.45 0.53 -24.42
N HIS A 268 11.18 0.57 -25.52
CA HIS A 268 10.61 0.40 -26.87
C HIS A 268 10.36 -1.07 -27.20
N LYS A 269 11.12 -1.97 -26.57
CA LYS A 269 11.01 -3.40 -26.77
C LYS A 269 11.33 -4.13 -25.48
N VAL A 270 10.56 -5.17 -25.20
CA VAL A 270 10.77 -6.09 -24.09
C VAL A 270 10.83 -7.50 -24.64
N ASP A 271 11.94 -8.18 -24.45
CA ASP A 271 12.07 -9.62 -24.69
C ASP A 271 12.09 -10.33 -23.33
N VAL A 272 11.24 -11.32 -23.16
CA VAL A 272 11.12 -12.07 -21.90
C VAL A 272 11.48 -13.53 -22.17
N TYR A 273 12.47 -14.01 -21.43
CA TYR A 273 12.83 -15.43 -21.41
C TYR A 273 12.56 -15.92 -19.99
N ALA A 274 11.60 -16.79 -19.82
CA ALA A 274 11.19 -17.27 -18.51
C ALA A 274 10.98 -18.78 -18.50
N GLY A 275 11.41 -19.45 -17.43
CA GLY A 275 11.02 -20.80 -17.10
C GLY A 275 9.90 -20.81 -16.04
N CYS A 276 9.28 -21.93 -15.86
CA CYS A 276 8.23 -22.09 -14.85
C CYS A 276 8.84 -22.43 -13.49
N LEU A 277 8.62 -21.60 -12.48
CA LEU A 277 9.05 -21.84 -11.09
C LEU A 277 8.49 -23.16 -10.50
N LEU A 278 7.41 -23.67 -11.08
CA LEU A 278 6.84 -24.96 -10.68
C LEU A 278 7.66 -26.16 -11.15
N TYR A 279 8.48 -25.98 -12.21
CA TYR A 279 9.19 -27.08 -12.89
C TYR A 279 10.72 -26.99 -12.82
N THR A 280 11.27 -25.82 -12.46
CA THR A 280 12.72 -25.63 -12.38
C THR A 280 13.20 -25.72 -10.94
N SER A 281 14.23 -26.51 -10.71
CA SER A 281 14.94 -26.58 -9.43
C SER A 281 15.82 -25.35 -9.18
N ASP A 282 16.03 -24.52 -10.20
CA ASP A 282 16.97 -23.41 -10.22
C ASP A 282 16.37 -22.20 -10.93
N ALA A 283 15.59 -21.40 -10.17
CA ALA A 283 15.09 -20.12 -10.64
C ALA A 283 16.21 -19.04 -10.75
N ALA A 284 17.44 -19.40 -10.37
CA ALA A 284 18.60 -18.52 -10.37
C ALA A 284 19.17 -18.24 -11.76
N ASP A 285 18.92 -19.13 -12.72
CA ASP A 285 19.50 -19.03 -14.07
C ASP A 285 18.63 -18.24 -15.07
N GLU A 286 17.46 -17.78 -14.64
CA GLU A 286 16.55 -17.05 -15.52
C GLU A 286 16.70 -15.55 -15.34
N GLY A 287 17.57 -14.96 -16.13
CA GLY A 287 17.70 -13.50 -16.24
C GLY A 287 16.50 -12.88 -16.96
N LEU A 288 15.73 -12.06 -16.28
CA LEU A 288 14.83 -11.12 -16.94
C LEU A 288 15.66 -10.04 -17.62
N GLY A 289 15.82 -10.12 -18.94
CA GLY A 289 16.50 -9.08 -19.73
C GLY A 289 15.49 -8.06 -20.26
N VAL A 290 15.66 -6.80 -19.90
CA VAL A 290 14.92 -5.69 -20.52
C VAL A 290 15.89 -4.83 -21.30
N ASP A 291 15.69 -4.74 -22.62
CA ASP A 291 16.44 -3.79 -23.45
C ASP A 291 15.77 -2.41 -23.41
N LEU A 292 16.31 -1.51 -22.64
CA LEU A 292 15.83 -0.13 -22.53
C LEU A 292 16.44 0.81 -23.58
N GLY A 293 17.35 0.32 -24.42
CA GLY A 293 18.13 1.15 -25.35
C GLY A 293 18.06 0.76 -26.84
N GLY A 294 17.19 -0.16 -27.26
CA GLY A 294 17.00 -0.51 -28.67
C GLY A 294 18.11 -1.35 -29.30
N ARG A 295 18.95 -2.01 -28.53
CA ARG A 295 19.95 -2.98 -29.00
C ARG A 295 19.79 -4.32 -28.29
N ARG A 296 19.91 -5.40 -29.08
CA ARG A 296 19.81 -6.78 -28.64
C ARG A 296 20.73 -7.08 -27.47
N ILE A 297 20.17 -7.59 -26.36
CA ILE A 297 20.95 -8.26 -25.33
C ILE A 297 21.01 -9.73 -25.70
N ILE A 298 22.21 -10.25 -25.86
CA ILE A 298 22.49 -11.67 -26.05
C ILE A 298 22.67 -12.31 -24.68
#